data_93f50209e3c4f349d683b36b4975c52c
#
_entry.id   93f50209e3c4f349d683b36b4975c52c
#
_cell.length_a   1.000
_cell.length_b   1.000
_cell.length_c   1.000
_cell.angle_alpha   90.00
_cell.angle_beta   90.00
_cell.angle_gamma   90.00
#
_symmetry.space_group_name_H-M   'P 1'
#
loop_
_entity.id
_entity.type
_entity.pdbx_description
1 polymer ?
#
loop_
_entity_poly.entity_id
_entity_poly.type
_entity_poly.pdbx_seq_one_letter_code
_entity_poly.pdbx_strand_id
1 'polypeptide(L)' 'PPKELELLYHLAATPNRVYTRNQLLDEVWGFDYFGDSRTVDVHIKRLREKIENVSDQWELKTVWGVGYKFEVK' A
#
# COMPACT_ATOMS: atom_id res chain seq x y z
N PRO A 1 9.03 -10.20 -8.81
CA PRO A 1 7.90 -10.34 -7.87
C PRO A 1 6.71 -9.49 -8.30
N PRO A 2 5.52 -9.94 -7.97
CA PRO A 2 4.34 -9.15 -8.28
C PRO A 2 4.38 -7.78 -7.62
N LYS A 3 3.85 -6.79 -8.31
CA LYS A 3 3.81 -5.41 -7.79
C LYS A 3 3.04 -5.31 -6.48
N GLU A 4 2.06 -6.17 -6.28
CA GLU A 4 1.32 -6.24 -5.01
C GLU A 4 2.25 -6.52 -3.83
N LEU A 5 3.17 -7.46 -3.99
CA LEU A 5 4.11 -7.81 -2.92
C LEU A 5 5.13 -6.71 -2.69
N GLU A 6 5.58 -6.06 -3.75
CA GLU A 6 6.48 -4.91 -3.62
C GLU A 6 5.81 -3.78 -2.83
N LEU A 7 4.53 -3.53 -3.12
CA LEU A 7 3.75 -2.51 -2.42
C LEU A 7 3.59 -2.86 -0.94
N LEU A 8 3.22 -4.10 -0.64
CA LEU A 8 3.07 -4.55 0.74
C LEU A 8 4.38 -4.43 1.50
N TYR A 9 5.48 -4.91 0.91
CA TYR A 9 6.79 -4.84 1.53
C TYR A 9 7.19 -3.38 1.83
N HIS A 10 6.94 -2.50 0.88
CA HIS A 10 7.27 -1.09 1.02
C HIS A 10 6.54 -0.45 2.21
N LEU A 11 5.25 -0.72 2.32
CA LEU A 11 4.44 -0.21 3.43
C LEU A 11 4.83 -0.85 4.77
N ALA A 12 5.05 -2.16 4.78
CA ALA A 12 5.37 -2.89 6.02
C ALA A 12 6.78 -2.60 6.54
N ALA A 13 7.69 -2.17 5.67
CA ALA A 13 9.05 -1.82 6.07
C ALA A 13 9.10 -0.58 6.97
N THR A 14 8.09 0.28 6.89
CA THR A 14 7.96 1.47 7.73
C THR A 14 6.57 1.49 8.36
N PRO A 15 6.32 0.62 9.35
CA PRO A 15 4.99 0.50 9.94
C PRO A 15 4.52 1.83 10.53
N ASN A 16 3.23 2.06 10.43
CA ASN A 16 2.54 3.25 10.93
C ASN A 16 2.86 4.56 10.18
N ARG A 17 3.69 4.48 9.14
CA ARG A 17 3.95 5.63 8.29
C ARG A 17 2.87 5.75 7.22
N VAL A 18 2.32 6.95 7.04
CA VAL A 18 1.32 7.24 6.01
C VAL A 18 2.02 7.60 4.70
N TYR A 19 1.61 6.96 3.62
CA TYR A 19 2.08 7.26 2.26
C TYR A 19 0.93 7.75 1.41
N THR A 20 1.16 8.82 0.66
CA THR A 20 0.18 9.25 -0.34
C THR A 20 0.23 8.29 -1.53
N ARG A 21 -0.85 8.28 -2.34
CA ARG A 21 -0.89 7.48 -3.57
C ARG A 21 0.26 7.83 -4.51
N ASN A 22 0.57 9.12 -4.64
CA ASN A 22 1.66 9.57 -5.51
C ASN A 22 3.02 9.14 -4.99
N GLN A 23 3.24 9.17 -3.67
CA GLN A 23 4.48 8.66 -3.08
C GLN A 23 4.65 7.17 -3.39
N LEU A 24 3.58 6.39 -3.27
CA LEU A 24 3.63 4.96 -3.58
C LEU A 24 3.88 4.70 -5.06
N LEU A 25 3.29 5.50 -5.96
CA LEU A 25 3.60 5.40 -7.38
C LEU A 25 5.09 5.65 -7.64
N ASP A 26 5.62 6.72 -7.08
CA ASP A 26 7.02 7.07 -7.29
C ASP A 26 7.96 6.01 -6.72
N GLU A 27 7.70 5.53 -5.52
CA GLU A 27 8.62 4.67 -4.78
C GLU A 27 8.50 3.20 -5.15
N VAL A 28 7.32 2.72 -5.54
CA VAL A 28 7.08 1.32 -5.87
C VAL A 28 7.06 1.10 -7.38
N TRP A 29 6.37 1.97 -8.13
CA TRP A 29 6.30 1.85 -9.59
C TRP A 29 7.44 2.59 -10.31
N GLY A 30 7.99 3.63 -9.68
CA GLY A 30 9.03 4.47 -10.27
C GLY A 30 8.48 5.80 -10.72
N PHE A 31 9.25 6.88 -10.52
CA PHE A 31 8.75 8.23 -10.83
C PHE A 31 8.56 8.48 -12.33
N ASP A 32 9.06 7.59 -13.18
CA ASP A 32 8.83 7.63 -14.63
C ASP A 32 7.57 6.88 -15.07
N TYR A 33 6.80 6.36 -14.11
CA TYR A 33 5.53 5.70 -14.40
C TYR A 33 4.44 6.74 -14.68
N PHE A 34 3.84 6.69 -15.84
CA PHE A 34 2.83 7.66 -16.27
C PHE A 34 1.40 7.17 -16.12
N GLY A 35 1.18 6.12 -15.35
CA GLY A 35 -0.15 5.58 -15.12
C GLY A 35 -0.93 6.37 -14.07
N ASP A 36 -2.19 6.00 -13.92
CA ASP A 36 -3.12 6.62 -12.97
C ASP A 36 -2.83 6.12 -11.55
N SER A 37 -2.90 7.01 -10.56
CA SER A 37 -2.71 6.67 -9.15
C SER A 37 -3.76 5.69 -8.63
N ARG A 38 -4.87 5.51 -9.33
CA ARG A 38 -5.87 4.49 -8.99
C ARG A 38 -5.33 3.07 -9.07
N THR A 39 -4.20 2.87 -9.77
CA THR A 39 -3.54 1.56 -9.78
C THR A 39 -3.12 1.14 -8.38
N VAL A 40 -2.74 2.10 -7.54
CA VAL A 40 -2.41 1.84 -6.13
C VAL A 40 -3.63 1.26 -5.42
N ASP A 41 -4.80 1.88 -5.59
CA ASP A 41 -6.03 1.45 -4.94
C ASP A 41 -6.41 0.02 -5.34
N VAL A 42 -6.25 -0.32 -6.62
CA VAL A 42 -6.54 -1.66 -7.12
C VAL A 42 -5.63 -2.69 -6.47
N HIS A 43 -4.34 -2.38 -6.35
CA HIS A 43 -3.37 -3.29 -5.72
C HIS A 43 -3.62 -3.43 -4.22
N ILE A 44 -4.00 -2.35 -3.56
CA ILE A 44 -4.39 -2.39 -2.13
C ILE A 44 -5.60 -3.31 -1.94
N LYS A 45 -6.60 -3.19 -2.81
CA LYS A 45 -7.79 -4.04 -2.73
C LYS A 45 -7.41 -5.52 -2.86
N ARG A 46 -6.58 -5.85 -3.84
CA ARG A 46 -6.13 -7.24 -4.06
C ARG A 46 -5.34 -7.77 -2.88
N LEU A 47 -4.47 -6.94 -2.31
CA LEU A 47 -3.73 -7.31 -1.10
C LEU A 47 -4.67 -7.60 0.06
N ARG A 48 -5.62 -6.71 0.31
CA ARG A 48 -6.58 -6.90 1.40
C ARG A 48 -7.36 -8.19 1.27
N GLU A 49 -7.75 -8.55 0.05
CA GLU A 49 -8.45 -9.80 -0.20
C GLU A 49 -7.62 -11.02 0.19
N LYS A 50 -6.29 -10.92 0.07
CA LYS A 50 -5.36 -12.02 0.36
C LYS A 50 -4.95 -12.09 1.83
N ILE A 51 -4.88 -10.94 2.52
CA ILE A 51 -4.32 -10.87 3.88
C ILE A 51 -5.33 -10.47 4.94
N GLU A 52 -6.57 -10.25 4.56
CA GLU A 52 -7.65 -9.93 5.49
C GLU A 52 -7.81 -11.05 6.50
N ASN A 53 -7.95 -10.69 7.77
CA ASN A 53 -8.12 -11.63 8.89
C ASN A 53 -6.93 -12.57 9.14
N VAL A 54 -5.77 -12.30 8.54
CA VAL A 54 -4.55 -13.07 8.84
C VAL A 54 -4.06 -12.76 10.24
N SER A 55 -4.18 -11.51 10.68
CA SER A 55 -3.77 -11.10 12.03
C SER A 55 -4.63 -9.94 12.50
N ASP A 56 -4.83 -9.86 13.82
CA ASP A 56 -5.47 -8.70 14.44
C ASP A 56 -4.44 -7.70 14.99
N GLN A 57 -3.14 -7.99 14.79
CA GLN A 57 -2.04 -7.15 15.26
C GLN A 57 -1.63 -6.07 14.26
N TRP A 58 -2.01 -6.23 13.01
CA TRP A 58 -1.69 -5.27 11.96
C TRP A 58 -2.78 -5.26 10.90
N GLU A 59 -2.85 -4.18 10.16
CA GLU A 59 -3.75 -4.08 9.01
C GLU A 59 -3.25 -3.08 7.99
N LEU A 60 -3.65 -3.30 6.76
CA LEU A 60 -3.38 -2.38 5.65
C LEU A 60 -4.51 -1.36 5.64
N LYS A 61 -4.26 -0.18 6.19
CA LYS A 61 -5.29 0.81 6.51
C LYS A 61 -5.32 1.96 5.53
N THR A 62 -6.55 2.37 5.17
CA THR A 62 -6.77 3.61 4.42
C THR A 62 -6.74 4.79 5.39
N VAL A 63 -6.02 5.82 5.02
CA VAL A 63 -6.07 7.12 5.71
C VAL A 63 -6.84 8.04 4.77
N TRP A 64 -8.10 8.27 5.08
CA TRP A 64 -9.01 8.99 4.20
C TRP A 64 -8.49 10.38 3.84
N GLY A 65 -8.53 10.68 2.55
CA GLY A 65 -8.05 11.96 2.03
C GLY A 65 -6.54 12.08 1.92
N VAL A 66 -5.79 11.06 2.32
CA VAL A 66 -4.31 11.08 2.31
C VAL A 66 -3.75 9.90 1.52
N GLY A 67 -3.97 8.67 1.98
CA GLY A 67 -3.40 7.50 1.34
C GLY A 67 -3.52 6.24 2.19
N TYR A 68 -2.41 5.56 2.38
CA TYR A 68 -2.40 4.24 3.04
C TYR A 68 -1.26 4.12 4.04
N LYS A 69 -1.43 3.22 4.99
CA LYS A 69 -0.37 2.83 5.92
C LYS A 69 -0.49 1.36 6.30
N PHE A 70 0.61 0.77 6.70
CA PHE A 70 0.63 -0.54 7.34
C PHE A 70 0.59 -0.30 8.84
N GLU A 71 -0.58 -0.44 9.43
CA GLU A 71 -0.77 -0.14 10.84
C GLU A 71 -0.40 -1.35 11.70
N VAL A 72 0.45 -1.14 12.68
CA VAL A 72 0.77 -2.14 13.70
C VAL A 72 0.21 -1.63 15.01
N LYS A 73 -0.57 -2.47 15.66
CA LYS A 73 -1.23 -2.14 16.94
C LYS A 73 -0.33 -2.40 18.14
#